data_f280b92c004629a3747c7a426e6259db
#
_entry.id   f280b92c004629a3747c7a426e6259db
#
_cell.length_a   1.000
_cell.length_b   1.000
_cell.length_c   1.000
_cell.angle_alpha   90.00
_cell.angle_beta   90.00
_cell.angle_gamma   90.00
#
_symmetry.space_group_name_H-M   'P 1'
#
loop_
_entity.id
_entity.type
_entity.pdbx_description
1 polymer ?
#
loop_
_entity_poly.entity_id
_entity_poly.type
_entity_poly.pdbx_seq_one_letter_code
_entity_poly.pdbx_strand_id
1 'polypeptide(L)'
;MTFRRIHTDQSAWFCVFRSDQTGEHVLYAALREKDFPEVAMRLTADETTLFRDRPTDFLALARDFIASHDSPVYSSRKITFRSHGVDLIEVV
;
A
#
# COMPACT_ATOMS: atom_id res chain seq x y z
N MET A 1 7.92 -9.72 -9.16
CA MET A 1 7.30 -8.57 -9.84
C MET A 1 7.69 -7.30 -9.12
N THR A 2 8.09 -6.29 -9.86
CA THR A 2 8.61 -5.03 -9.31
C THR A 2 7.57 -3.93 -9.40
N PHE A 3 7.44 -3.16 -8.33
CA PHE A 3 6.52 -2.03 -8.23
C PHE A 3 7.30 -0.78 -7.89
N ARG A 4 6.95 0.33 -8.53
CA ARG A 4 7.59 1.64 -8.33
C ARG A 4 6.68 2.56 -7.53
N ARG A 5 7.24 3.32 -6.61
CA ARG A 5 6.49 4.30 -5.83
C ARG A 5 5.99 5.43 -6.74
N ILE A 6 4.68 5.68 -6.68
CA ILE A 6 4.05 6.75 -7.45
C ILE A 6 3.41 7.82 -6.56
N HIS A 7 3.26 7.55 -5.25
CA HIS A 7 2.65 8.49 -4.32
C HIS A 7 3.14 8.24 -2.91
N THR A 8 3.33 9.32 -2.16
CA THR A 8 3.65 9.30 -0.73
C THR A 8 2.74 10.27 0.00
N ASP A 9 2.08 9.79 1.06
CA ASP A 9 1.32 10.64 1.96
C ASP A 9 2.06 10.70 3.31
N GLN A 10 2.66 11.85 3.60
CA GLN A 10 3.44 12.01 4.83
C GLN A 10 2.56 12.20 6.06
N SER A 11 1.34 12.68 5.90
CA SER A 11 0.43 12.92 7.03
C SER A 11 -0.17 11.63 7.57
N ALA A 12 -0.48 10.68 6.69
CA ALA A 12 -1.06 9.40 7.05
C ALA A 12 -0.05 8.24 7.03
N TRP A 13 1.17 8.49 6.55
CA TRP A 13 2.28 7.53 6.55
C TRP A 13 2.05 6.31 5.67
N PHE A 14 1.60 6.54 4.45
CA PHE A 14 1.50 5.46 3.47
C PHE A 14 2.11 5.87 2.13
N CYS A 15 2.39 4.85 1.32
CA CYS A 15 2.82 5.02 -0.07
C CYS A 15 1.95 4.16 -0.98
N VAL A 16 1.88 4.54 -2.24
CA VAL A 16 1.29 3.72 -3.29
C VAL A 16 2.37 3.40 -4.30
N PHE A 17 2.48 2.13 -4.64
CA PHE A 17 3.41 1.61 -5.65
C PHE A 17 2.61 1.07 -6.83
N ARG A 18 3.18 1.10 -8.01
CA ARG A 18 2.55 0.61 -9.23
C ARG A 18 3.51 -0.24 -10.03
N SER A 19 3.02 -1.33 -10.61
CA SER A 19 3.78 -2.13 -11.56
C SER A 19 3.70 -1.48 -12.94
N ASP A 20 4.85 -1.21 -13.54
CA ASP A 20 4.92 -0.70 -14.92
C ASP A 20 4.52 -1.78 -15.94
N GLN A 21 4.54 -3.04 -15.55
CA GLN A 21 4.23 -4.16 -16.45
C GLN A 21 2.73 -4.46 -16.50
N THR A 22 2.04 -4.40 -15.37
CA THR A 22 0.64 -4.82 -15.26
C THR A 22 -0.32 -3.69 -14.94
N GLY A 23 0.18 -2.56 -14.43
CA GLY A 23 -0.65 -1.47 -13.94
C GLY A 23 -1.26 -1.73 -12.56
N GLU A 24 -0.99 -2.86 -11.94
CA GLU A 24 -1.45 -3.16 -10.59
C GLU A 24 -0.85 -2.16 -9.59
N HIS A 25 -1.63 -1.85 -8.55
CA HIS A 25 -1.21 -0.94 -7.48
C HIS A 25 -1.11 -1.68 -6.16
N VAL A 26 -0.20 -1.22 -5.32
CA VAL A 26 0.04 -1.73 -3.97
C VAL A 26 -0.02 -0.57 -2.99
N LEU A 27 -0.78 -0.75 -1.91
CA LEU A 27 -0.78 0.16 -0.77
C LEU A 27 0.25 -0.35 0.23
N TYR A 28 1.16 0.51 0.62
CA TYR A 28 2.27 0.21 1.53
C TYR A 28 2.23 1.16 2.72
N ALA A 29 2.51 0.65 3.91
CA ALA A 29 2.65 1.47 5.10
C ALA A 29 3.76 0.93 5.99
N ALA A 30 4.55 1.85 6.56
CA ALA A 30 5.46 1.56 7.65
C ALA A 30 4.72 1.89 8.94
N LEU A 31 4.44 0.88 9.76
CA LEU A 31 3.63 1.06 10.96
C LEU A 31 4.45 1.75 12.05
N ARG A 32 3.78 2.60 12.85
CA ARG A 32 4.40 3.28 13.99
C ARG A 32 4.37 2.40 15.23
N GLU A 33 4.85 1.19 15.09
CA GLU A 33 4.98 0.23 16.17
C GLU A 33 6.45 -0.02 16.44
N LYS A 34 6.76 -0.79 17.48
CA LYS A 34 8.14 -1.20 17.76
C LYS A 34 8.72 -1.88 16.53
N ASP A 35 9.94 -1.47 16.15
CA ASP A 35 10.69 -1.95 14.98
C ASP A 35 10.09 -1.53 13.63
N PHE A 36 9.10 -0.63 13.62
CA PHE A 36 8.48 -0.08 12.41
C PHE A 36 8.19 -1.14 11.36
N PRO A 37 7.33 -2.13 11.66
CA PRO A 37 7.02 -3.17 10.69
C PRO A 37 6.38 -2.57 9.44
N GLU A 38 6.69 -3.18 8.29
CA GLU A 38 6.16 -2.76 7.00
C GLU A 38 5.07 -3.71 6.55
N VAL A 39 3.96 -3.17 6.06
CA VAL A 39 2.84 -3.95 5.55
C VAL A 39 2.42 -3.43 4.19
N ALA A 40 1.96 -4.33 3.33
CA ALA A 40 1.49 -3.94 2.00
C ALA A 40 0.38 -4.88 1.54
N MET A 41 -0.53 -4.36 0.72
CA MET A 41 -1.56 -5.17 0.08
C MET A 41 -1.78 -4.70 -1.36
N ARG A 42 -2.19 -5.62 -2.24
CA ARG A 42 -2.61 -5.26 -3.58
C ARG A 42 -3.97 -4.58 -3.53
N LEU A 43 -4.11 -3.50 -4.29
CA LEU A 43 -5.39 -2.82 -4.45
C LEU A 43 -6.24 -3.53 -5.48
N THR A 44 -7.55 -3.58 -5.23
CA THR A 44 -8.52 -4.02 -6.24
C THR A 44 -8.68 -2.94 -7.31
N ALA A 45 -9.36 -3.25 -8.41
CA ALA A 45 -9.67 -2.28 -9.45
C ALA A 45 -10.47 -1.09 -8.88
N ASP A 46 -11.45 -1.35 -8.01
CA ASP A 46 -12.26 -0.31 -7.38
C ASP A 46 -11.42 0.58 -6.46
N GLU A 47 -10.52 -0.01 -5.68
CA GLU A 47 -9.62 0.73 -4.79
C GLU A 47 -8.63 1.58 -5.58
N THR A 48 -8.14 1.08 -6.70
CA THR A 48 -7.27 1.85 -7.60
C THR A 48 -8.02 3.04 -8.17
N THR A 49 -9.29 2.87 -8.51
CA THR A 49 -10.15 3.96 -8.96
C THR A 49 -10.33 5.02 -7.88
N LEU A 50 -10.54 4.60 -6.63
CA LEU A 50 -10.60 5.54 -5.49
C LEU A 50 -9.30 6.35 -5.38
N PHE A 51 -8.16 5.68 -5.47
CA PHE A 51 -6.86 6.36 -5.40
C PHE A 51 -6.73 7.43 -6.47
N ARG A 52 -7.11 7.09 -7.71
CA ARG A 52 -6.96 7.99 -8.85
C ARG A 52 -7.97 9.13 -8.85
N ASP A 53 -9.25 8.84 -8.56
CA ASP A 53 -10.36 9.76 -8.80
C ASP A 53 -10.99 10.34 -7.53
N ARG A 54 -10.81 9.70 -6.37
CA ARG A 54 -11.44 10.10 -5.10
C ARG A 54 -10.46 10.00 -3.94
N PRO A 55 -9.44 10.89 -3.91
CA PRO A 55 -8.33 10.78 -2.96
C PRO A 55 -8.76 10.86 -1.50
N THR A 56 -9.83 11.58 -1.17
CA THR A 56 -10.34 11.65 0.21
C THR A 56 -10.89 10.30 0.67
N ASP A 57 -11.62 9.60 -0.21
CA ASP A 57 -12.13 8.27 0.10
C ASP A 57 -10.99 7.25 0.17
N PHE A 58 -10.00 7.38 -0.68
CA PHE A 58 -8.82 6.53 -0.63
C PHE A 58 -8.03 6.74 0.67
N LEU A 59 -7.93 7.98 1.14
CA LEU A 59 -7.26 8.29 2.42
C LEU A 59 -7.95 7.56 3.57
N ALA A 60 -9.29 7.53 3.58
CA ALA A 60 -10.04 6.78 4.60
C ALA A 60 -9.72 5.27 4.54
N LEU A 61 -9.64 4.69 3.34
CA LEU A 61 -9.23 3.30 3.15
C LEU A 61 -7.82 3.04 3.69
N ALA A 62 -6.86 3.92 3.34
CA ALA A 62 -5.48 3.78 3.78
C ALA A 62 -5.36 3.84 5.29
N ARG A 63 -6.06 4.77 5.94
CA ARG A 63 -6.08 4.88 7.40
C ARG A 63 -6.69 3.65 8.06
N ASP A 64 -7.76 3.12 7.49
CA ASP A 64 -8.40 1.90 8.00
C ASP A 64 -7.46 0.70 7.88
N PHE A 65 -6.76 0.57 6.75
CA PHE A 65 -5.76 -0.48 6.56
C PHE A 65 -4.66 -0.39 7.62
N ILE A 66 -4.12 0.80 7.85
CA ILE A 66 -3.06 1.00 8.85
C ILE A 66 -3.56 0.65 10.25
N ALA A 67 -4.77 1.07 10.61
CA ALA A 67 -5.32 0.83 11.94
C ALA A 67 -5.74 -0.62 12.17
N SER A 68 -6.16 -1.33 11.12
CA SER A 68 -6.80 -2.65 11.22
C SER A 68 -6.15 -3.69 10.29
N HIS A 69 -4.84 -3.55 10.01
CA HIS A 69 -4.15 -4.41 9.05
C HIS A 69 -4.18 -5.90 9.41
N ASP A 70 -4.38 -6.23 10.68
CA ASP A 70 -4.48 -7.62 11.15
C ASP A 70 -5.91 -8.17 11.10
N SER A 71 -6.90 -7.35 10.76
CA SER A 71 -8.27 -7.84 10.62
C SER A 71 -8.38 -8.80 9.45
N PRO A 72 -9.35 -9.74 9.47
CA PRO A 72 -9.52 -10.69 8.35
C PRO A 72 -9.72 -10.03 6.99
N VAL A 73 -10.29 -8.82 6.96
CA VAL A 73 -10.51 -8.07 5.71
C VAL A 73 -9.20 -7.77 5.00
N TYR A 74 -8.16 -7.44 5.76
CA TYR A 74 -6.86 -7.04 5.20
C TYR A 74 -5.80 -8.11 5.31
N SER A 75 -5.79 -8.89 6.38
CA SER A 75 -4.71 -9.84 6.64
C SER A 75 -4.57 -10.89 5.54
N SER A 76 -5.68 -11.31 4.94
CA SER A 76 -5.68 -12.27 3.83
C SER A 76 -5.17 -11.67 2.52
N ARG A 77 -5.09 -10.34 2.43
CA ARG A 77 -4.66 -9.60 1.25
C ARG A 77 -3.24 -9.08 1.34
N LYS A 78 -2.59 -9.20 2.49
CA LYS A 78 -1.20 -8.76 2.64
C LYS A 78 -0.29 -9.56 1.72
N ILE A 79 0.73 -8.87 1.20
CA ILE A 79 1.72 -9.48 0.32
C ILE A 79 3.07 -9.51 1.01
N THR A 80 3.90 -10.46 0.59
CA THR A 80 5.30 -10.54 0.99
C THR A 80 6.14 -9.82 -0.06
N PHE A 81 7.03 -8.95 0.40
CA PHE A 81 7.81 -8.10 -0.49
C PHE A 81 9.19 -7.81 0.08
N ARG A 82 10.09 -7.34 -0.79
CA ARG A 82 11.40 -6.81 -0.42
C ARG A 82 11.49 -5.37 -0.87
N SER A 83 12.06 -4.52 -0.03
CA SER A 83 12.32 -3.13 -0.39
C SER A 83 13.68 -3.01 -1.05
N HIS A 84 13.72 -2.28 -2.16
CA HIS A 84 14.95 -1.93 -2.87
C HIS A 84 15.12 -0.40 -2.82
N GLY A 85 15.52 0.11 -1.67
CA GLY A 85 15.52 1.54 -1.41
C GLY A 85 14.12 2.05 -1.11
N VAL A 86 13.88 3.36 -1.29
CA VAL A 86 12.61 3.99 -0.94
C VAL A 86 11.59 4.00 -2.09
N ASP A 87 12.03 3.76 -3.32
CA ASP A 87 11.21 3.95 -4.51
C ASP A 87 10.75 2.66 -5.16
N LEU A 88 11.23 1.52 -4.71
CA LEU A 88 11.01 0.25 -5.39
C LEU A 88 10.77 -0.87 -4.39
N ILE A 89 9.76 -1.70 -4.67
CA ILE A 89 9.53 -2.95 -3.94
C ILE A 89 9.41 -4.10 -4.94
N GLU A 90 9.85 -5.26 -4.50
CA GLU A 90 9.70 -6.50 -5.26
C GLU A 90 8.76 -7.42 -4.51
N VAL A 91 7.67 -7.83 -5.14
CA VAL A 91 6.73 -8.80 -4.57
C VAL A 91 7.30 -10.20 -4.77
N VAL A 92 7.42 -10.91 -3.68
CA VAL A 92 8.03 -12.24 -3.64
C VAL A 92 6.98 -13.33 -3.84
#